data_603024bf74b37ce726dadce69278056d
#
_entry.id   603024bf74b37ce726dadce69278056d
#
_cell.length_a   1.000
_cell.length_b   1.000
_cell.length_c   1.000
_cell.angle_alpha   90.00
_cell.angle_beta   90.00
_cell.angle_gamma   90.00
#
_symmetry.space_group_name_H-M   'P 1'
#
loop_
_entity.id
_entity.type
_entity.pdbx_description
1 polymer ?
#
loop_
_entity_poly.entity_id
_entity_poly.type
_entity_poly.pdbx_seq_one_letter_code
_entity_poly.pdbx_strand_id
1 'polypeptide(L)'
;MTAPVAIRCEDLGKRFDDAWVLRGVDLEVRRGEVLGVIGPGGHGKSVLLKCLAGLLTPDAGRVLVDGEDLARLGPLGLARVREQYGYVFQNYALFDFMSVRDNVAFPLRQQAHLPDAEIDARVAARLAEVGLAHALDLLPRELSGGMKKRVGLARATVGDPAIALYDDPSAGLDPVTSSKIFQLIARMHARRPDAATVVVSHDVDRMRAICDRYVMLERGRVVFVGAESALGDAPEVVAAFFGGAERAPTGGG
;
A
#
# COMPACT_ATOMS: atom_id res chain seq x y z
N MET A 1 -24.24 7.27 -7.54
CA MET A 1 -23.28 6.96 -8.64
C MET A 1 -22.11 6.23 -7.99
N THR A 2 -21.70 5.08 -8.50
CA THR A 2 -20.51 4.37 -8.02
C THR A 2 -19.26 5.15 -8.40
N ALA A 3 -18.28 5.26 -7.48
CA ALA A 3 -17.01 5.93 -7.72
C ALA A 3 -16.26 5.29 -8.92
N PRO A 4 -15.51 6.07 -9.70
CA PRO A 4 -14.74 5.55 -10.84
C PRO A 4 -13.72 4.50 -10.40
N VAL A 5 -13.46 3.52 -11.26
CA VAL A 5 -12.45 2.49 -11.02
C VAL A 5 -11.07 3.05 -11.39
N ALA A 6 -10.16 3.08 -10.42
CA ALA A 6 -8.76 3.50 -10.62
C ALA A 6 -7.88 2.34 -11.12
N ILE A 7 -8.06 1.14 -10.52
CA ILE A 7 -7.32 -0.07 -10.92
C ILE A 7 -8.32 -1.21 -11.09
N ARG A 8 -8.18 -1.98 -12.17
CA ARG A 8 -8.93 -3.21 -12.39
C ARG A 8 -7.98 -4.35 -12.74
N CYS A 9 -8.15 -5.49 -12.10
CA CYS A 9 -7.56 -6.75 -12.52
C CYS A 9 -8.62 -7.64 -13.15
N GLU A 10 -8.27 -8.29 -14.24
CA GLU A 10 -9.15 -9.24 -14.95
C GLU A 10 -8.38 -10.54 -15.16
N ASP A 11 -8.87 -11.61 -14.54
CA ASP A 11 -8.29 -12.98 -14.57
C ASP A 11 -6.78 -12.99 -14.27
N LEU A 12 -6.35 -12.14 -13.32
CA LEU A 12 -4.94 -11.91 -13.03
C LEU A 12 -4.28 -13.17 -12.48
N GLY A 13 -3.26 -13.66 -13.17
CA GLY A 13 -2.42 -14.79 -12.75
C GLY A 13 -0.94 -14.40 -12.72
N LYS A 14 -0.23 -14.86 -11.66
CA LYS A 14 1.22 -14.72 -11.56
C LYS A 14 1.83 -16.01 -11.05
N ARG A 15 2.87 -16.51 -11.75
CA ARG A 15 3.66 -17.66 -11.34
C ARG A 15 5.13 -17.29 -11.16
N PHE A 16 5.80 -18.08 -10.36
CA PHE A 16 7.25 -18.09 -10.24
C PHE A 16 7.69 -19.54 -10.42
N ASP A 17 8.59 -19.78 -11.35
CA ASP A 17 8.91 -21.10 -11.84
C ASP A 17 7.62 -21.84 -12.26
N ASP A 18 7.36 -23.01 -11.69
CA ASP A 18 6.16 -23.83 -11.98
C ASP A 18 5.00 -23.57 -10.99
N ALA A 19 5.17 -22.70 -10.00
CA ALA A 19 4.18 -22.47 -8.96
C ALA A 19 3.36 -21.19 -9.22
N TRP A 20 2.05 -21.35 -9.35
CA TRP A 20 1.12 -20.22 -9.40
C TRP A 20 0.95 -19.61 -8.00
N VAL A 21 1.28 -18.34 -7.86
CA VAL A 21 1.08 -17.53 -6.64
C VAL A 21 -0.24 -16.77 -6.68
N LEU A 22 -0.65 -16.27 -7.86
CA LEU A 22 -1.97 -15.70 -8.11
C LEU A 22 -2.66 -16.50 -9.21
N ARG A 23 -4.00 -16.68 -9.08
CA ARG A 23 -4.78 -17.58 -9.95
C ARG A 23 -6.15 -17.00 -10.21
N GLY A 24 -6.34 -16.30 -11.35
CA GLY A 24 -7.64 -15.78 -11.73
C GLY A 24 -8.18 -14.77 -10.72
N VAL A 25 -7.40 -13.72 -10.43
CA VAL A 25 -7.81 -12.66 -9.50
C VAL A 25 -8.54 -11.58 -10.29
N ASP A 26 -9.83 -11.41 -9.96
CA ASP A 26 -10.65 -10.28 -10.40
C ASP A 26 -10.81 -9.30 -9.24
N LEU A 27 -10.43 -8.04 -9.46
CA LEU A 27 -10.44 -7.01 -8.44
C LEU A 27 -10.61 -5.62 -9.03
N GLU A 28 -11.41 -4.79 -8.39
CA GLU A 28 -11.49 -3.35 -8.66
C GLU A 28 -11.07 -2.56 -7.42
N VAL A 29 -10.25 -1.53 -7.64
CA VAL A 29 -9.93 -0.49 -6.67
C VAL A 29 -10.54 0.81 -7.16
N ARG A 30 -11.37 1.45 -6.35
CA ARG A 30 -12.10 2.65 -6.75
C ARG A 30 -11.40 3.92 -6.31
N ARG A 31 -11.66 5.01 -6.99
CA ARG A 31 -11.25 6.33 -6.54
C ARG A 31 -11.93 6.66 -5.21
N GLY A 32 -11.18 7.26 -4.29
CA GLY A 32 -11.69 7.67 -2.99
C GLY A 32 -11.92 6.55 -1.98
N GLU A 33 -11.51 5.28 -2.28
CA GLU A 33 -11.63 4.20 -1.30
C GLU A 33 -10.27 3.82 -0.69
N VAL A 34 -10.33 3.32 0.53
CA VAL A 34 -9.25 2.58 1.18
C VAL A 34 -9.62 1.10 1.15
N LEU A 35 -8.95 0.33 0.28
CA LEU A 35 -9.14 -1.11 0.13
C LEU A 35 -8.14 -1.86 0.99
N GLY A 36 -8.62 -2.67 1.93
CA GLY A 36 -7.82 -3.60 2.72
C GLY A 36 -7.62 -4.93 1.99
N VAL A 37 -6.37 -5.39 1.83
CA VAL A 37 -6.07 -6.73 1.32
C VAL A 37 -5.56 -7.59 2.48
N ILE A 38 -6.32 -8.60 2.84
CA ILE A 38 -6.09 -9.48 3.98
C ILE A 38 -5.87 -10.93 3.52
N GLY A 39 -5.50 -11.79 4.43
CA GLY A 39 -5.30 -13.23 4.20
C GLY A 39 -4.01 -13.75 4.83
N PRO A 40 -3.80 -15.08 4.87
CA PRO A 40 -2.65 -15.70 5.50
C PRO A 40 -1.31 -15.28 4.86
N GLY A 41 -0.22 -15.46 5.61
CA GLY A 41 1.15 -15.23 5.12
C GLY A 41 1.45 -16.11 3.90
N GLY A 42 2.21 -15.58 2.92
CA GLY A 42 2.60 -16.33 1.74
C GLY A 42 1.52 -16.57 0.67
N HIS A 43 0.29 -16.08 0.87
CA HIS A 43 -0.83 -16.30 -0.05
C HIS A 43 -0.90 -15.33 -1.23
N GLY A 44 0.14 -14.54 -1.50
CA GLY A 44 0.28 -13.74 -2.71
C GLY A 44 -0.07 -12.26 -2.57
N LYS A 45 -0.38 -11.74 -1.38
CA LYS A 45 -0.80 -10.33 -1.17
C LYS A 45 0.22 -9.31 -1.70
N SER A 46 1.49 -9.43 -1.34
CA SER A 46 2.56 -8.54 -1.85
C SER A 46 2.81 -8.73 -3.34
N VAL A 47 2.59 -9.94 -3.87
CA VAL A 47 2.68 -10.20 -5.32
C VAL A 47 1.54 -9.50 -6.05
N LEU A 48 0.32 -9.58 -5.53
CA LEU A 48 -0.82 -8.83 -6.04
C LEU A 48 -0.51 -7.33 -6.07
N LEU A 49 -0.06 -6.77 -4.95
CA LEU A 49 0.25 -5.34 -4.85
C LEU A 49 1.32 -4.91 -5.87
N LYS A 50 2.35 -5.73 -6.09
CA LYS A 50 3.38 -5.47 -7.11
C LYS A 50 2.84 -5.56 -8.54
N CYS A 51 1.89 -6.45 -8.81
CA CYS A 51 1.20 -6.49 -10.11
C CYS A 51 0.36 -5.23 -10.32
N LEU A 52 -0.41 -4.80 -9.28
CA LEU A 52 -1.19 -3.55 -9.34
C LEU A 52 -0.32 -2.33 -9.63
N ALA A 53 0.91 -2.30 -9.10
CA ALA A 53 1.88 -1.22 -9.31
C ALA A 53 2.63 -1.31 -10.66
N GLY A 54 2.39 -2.34 -11.47
CA GLY A 54 3.18 -2.59 -12.68
C GLY A 54 4.66 -2.88 -12.40
N LEU A 55 5.00 -3.33 -11.17
CA LEU A 55 6.34 -3.78 -10.79
C LEU A 55 6.58 -5.24 -11.18
N LEU A 56 5.51 -6.02 -11.29
CA LEU A 56 5.53 -7.39 -11.81
C LEU A 56 4.53 -7.49 -12.96
N THR A 57 4.99 -8.02 -14.08
CA THR A 57 4.11 -8.34 -15.21
C THR A 57 3.34 -9.63 -14.92
N PRO A 58 2.01 -9.65 -15.07
CA PRO A 58 1.22 -10.88 -14.99
C PRO A 58 1.65 -11.94 -16.01
N ASP A 59 1.46 -13.22 -15.68
CA ASP A 59 1.64 -14.33 -16.63
C ASP A 59 0.29 -14.73 -17.28
N ALA A 60 -0.84 -14.30 -16.69
CA ALA A 60 -2.18 -14.43 -17.25
C ALA A 60 -3.04 -13.24 -16.85
N GLY A 61 -4.08 -12.96 -17.63
CA GLY A 61 -4.95 -11.82 -17.39
C GLY A 61 -4.28 -10.47 -17.62
N ARG A 62 -4.85 -9.42 -17.01
CA ARG A 62 -4.32 -8.05 -17.18
C ARG A 62 -4.61 -7.15 -15.99
N VAL A 63 -3.86 -6.05 -15.91
CA VAL A 63 -4.08 -4.95 -14.97
C VAL A 63 -4.31 -3.68 -15.77
N LEU A 64 -5.44 -3.04 -15.52
CA LEU A 64 -5.79 -1.75 -16.11
C LEU A 64 -5.72 -0.66 -15.04
N VAL A 65 -5.13 0.48 -15.39
CA VAL A 65 -5.08 1.69 -14.56
C VAL A 65 -5.75 2.82 -15.33
N ASP A 66 -6.80 3.39 -14.77
CA ASP A 66 -7.67 4.35 -15.47
C ASP A 66 -8.10 3.87 -16.87
N GLY A 67 -8.33 2.56 -17.01
CA GLY A 67 -8.73 1.91 -18.27
C GLY A 67 -7.58 1.55 -19.20
N GLU A 68 -6.34 1.93 -18.92
CA GLU A 68 -5.16 1.61 -19.74
C GLU A 68 -4.52 0.30 -19.27
N ASP A 69 -4.36 -0.67 -20.17
CA ASP A 69 -3.71 -1.94 -19.91
C ASP A 69 -2.19 -1.77 -19.75
N LEU A 70 -1.66 -2.02 -18.55
CA LEU A 70 -0.24 -1.85 -18.24
C LEU A 70 0.68 -2.68 -19.13
N ALA A 71 0.25 -3.86 -19.55
CA ALA A 71 1.04 -4.75 -20.42
C ALA A 71 1.20 -4.23 -21.84
N ARG A 72 0.30 -3.32 -22.27
CA ARG A 72 0.32 -2.70 -23.60
C ARG A 72 1.02 -1.36 -23.65
N LEU A 73 1.38 -0.81 -22.49
CA LEU A 73 2.09 0.46 -22.41
C LEU A 73 3.58 0.24 -22.71
N GLY A 74 4.12 1.09 -23.59
CA GLY A 74 5.57 1.19 -23.76
C GLY A 74 6.24 1.87 -22.56
N PRO A 75 7.60 1.96 -22.53
CA PRO A 75 8.35 2.51 -21.40
C PRO A 75 7.88 3.89 -20.94
N LEU A 76 7.57 4.80 -21.87
CA LEU A 76 7.07 6.15 -21.54
C LEU A 76 5.66 6.12 -20.94
N GLY A 77 4.77 5.26 -21.44
CA GLY A 77 3.43 5.09 -20.86
C GLY A 77 3.49 4.53 -19.45
N LEU A 78 4.34 3.52 -19.20
CA LEU A 78 4.57 2.97 -17.87
C LEU A 78 5.18 4.01 -16.91
N ALA A 79 6.11 4.85 -17.37
CA ALA A 79 6.67 5.93 -16.57
C ALA A 79 5.57 6.91 -16.13
N ARG A 80 4.75 7.38 -17.06
CA ARG A 80 3.61 8.27 -16.79
C ARG A 80 2.62 7.67 -15.77
N VAL A 81 2.29 6.38 -15.92
CA VAL A 81 1.40 5.70 -14.97
C VAL A 81 2.05 5.60 -13.60
N ARG A 82 3.35 5.27 -13.52
CA ARG A 82 4.09 5.16 -12.25
C ARG A 82 4.21 6.47 -11.48
N GLU A 83 4.19 7.62 -12.15
CA GLU A 83 4.16 8.94 -11.51
C GLU A 83 2.91 9.15 -10.66
N GLN A 84 1.82 8.42 -10.93
CA GLN A 84 0.59 8.47 -10.16
C GLN A 84 0.66 7.66 -8.86
N TYR A 85 1.69 6.82 -8.69
CA TYR A 85 1.80 5.89 -7.58
C TYR A 85 2.68 6.38 -6.44
N GLY A 86 2.20 6.14 -5.21
CA GLY A 86 3.04 6.04 -4.03
C GLY A 86 3.09 4.60 -3.56
N TYR A 87 4.28 4.00 -3.44
CA TYR A 87 4.44 2.62 -2.97
C TYR A 87 5.29 2.56 -1.70
N VAL A 88 4.72 2.01 -0.63
CA VAL A 88 5.42 1.73 0.62
C VAL A 88 5.77 0.25 0.66
N PHE A 89 7.06 -0.06 0.59
CA PHE A 89 7.58 -1.42 0.65
C PHE A 89 7.66 -1.92 2.11
N GLN A 90 7.45 -3.21 2.33
CA GLN A 90 7.54 -3.84 3.64
C GLN A 90 8.89 -3.54 4.36
N ASN A 91 9.99 -3.54 3.61
CA ASN A 91 11.35 -3.29 4.11
C ASN A 91 11.83 -1.86 3.84
N TYR A 92 10.91 -0.87 3.77
CA TYR A 92 11.15 0.57 3.58
C TYR A 92 11.81 0.93 2.24
N ALA A 93 12.72 0.11 1.71
CA ALA A 93 13.51 0.33 0.50
C ALA A 93 14.21 1.71 0.46
N LEU A 94 14.70 2.20 1.62
CA LEU A 94 15.46 3.44 1.68
C LEU A 94 16.82 3.28 1.02
N PHE A 95 17.30 4.34 0.38
CA PHE A 95 18.65 4.40 -0.12
C PHE A 95 19.60 4.72 1.03
N ASP A 96 20.42 3.75 1.44
CA ASP A 96 21.27 3.85 2.65
C ASP A 96 22.34 4.94 2.58
N PHE A 97 22.72 5.35 1.36
CA PHE A 97 23.71 6.40 1.07
C PHE A 97 23.10 7.80 0.93
N MET A 98 21.78 7.93 0.99
CA MET A 98 21.06 9.20 0.91
C MET A 98 20.56 9.63 2.30
N SER A 99 20.56 10.94 2.57
CA SER A 99 19.91 11.51 3.75
C SER A 99 18.41 11.23 3.75
N VAL A 100 17.74 11.46 4.88
CA VAL A 100 16.28 11.41 4.99
C VAL A 100 15.64 12.39 4.01
N ARG A 101 16.16 13.62 3.94
CA ARG A 101 15.74 14.65 2.97
C ARG A 101 15.82 14.11 1.54
N ASP A 102 16.95 13.57 1.13
CA ASP A 102 17.15 13.10 -0.24
C ASP A 102 16.31 11.86 -0.58
N ASN A 103 16.13 10.94 0.38
CA ASN A 103 15.22 9.84 0.23
C ASN A 103 13.78 10.30 -0.06
N VAL A 104 13.29 11.30 0.67
CA VAL A 104 11.93 11.83 0.50
C VAL A 104 11.83 12.71 -0.75
N ALA A 105 12.88 13.48 -1.09
CA ALA A 105 12.92 14.29 -2.30
C ALA A 105 12.99 13.46 -3.59
N PHE A 106 13.51 12.23 -3.53
CA PHE A 106 13.82 11.42 -4.69
C PHE A 106 12.68 11.30 -5.72
N PRO A 107 11.41 10.97 -5.33
CA PRO A 107 10.32 10.89 -6.30
C PRO A 107 10.02 12.24 -6.99
N LEU A 108 10.11 13.35 -6.26
CA LEU A 108 9.84 14.68 -6.82
C LEU A 108 10.92 15.10 -7.81
N ARG A 109 12.20 14.76 -7.54
CA ARG A 109 13.31 15.04 -8.46
C ARG A 109 13.24 14.23 -9.76
N GLN A 110 12.58 13.07 -9.75
CA GLN A 110 12.33 12.29 -10.98
C GLN A 110 11.23 12.91 -11.85
N GLN A 111 10.34 13.66 -11.26
CA GLN A 111 9.29 14.43 -11.96
C GLN A 111 9.88 15.77 -12.39
N ALA A 112 10.61 15.81 -13.49
CA ALA A 112 11.53 16.84 -13.99
C ALA A 112 11.05 18.31 -14.07
N HIS A 113 10.03 18.75 -13.32
CA HIS A 113 9.39 20.06 -13.51
C HIS A 113 9.27 20.92 -12.25
N LEU A 114 9.73 20.44 -11.09
CA LEU A 114 9.61 21.21 -9.85
C LEU A 114 10.91 21.95 -9.54
N PRO A 115 10.87 23.26 -9.18
CA PRO A 115 12.01 23.98 -8.65
C PRO A 115 12.51 23.36 -7.33
N ASP A 116 13.83 23.39 -7.09
CA ASP A 116 14.43 22.83 -5.87
C ASP A 116 13.81 23.41 -4.59
N ALA A 117 13.52 24.71 -4.57
CA ALA A 117 12.87 25.36 -3.42
C ALA A 117 11.48 24.79 -3.12
N GLU A 118 10.72 24.39 -4.15
CA GLU A 118 9.43 23.76 -3.98
C GLU A 118 9.56 22.31 -3.48
N ILE A 119 10.54 21.57 -4.00
CA ILE A 119 10.88 20.22 -3.54
C ILE A 119 11.23 20.28 -2.05
N ASP A 120 12.12 21.17 -1.65
CA ASP A 120 12.54 21.32 -0.25
C ASP A 120 11.36 21.67 0.68
N ALA A 121 10.48 22.56 0.25
CA ALA A 121 9.30 22.94 1.01
C ALA A 121 8.32 21.74 1.20
N ARG A 122 8.06 20.96 0.14
CA ARG A 122 7.22 19.75 0.19
C ARG A 122 7.83 18.66 1.07
N VAL A 123 9.15 18.44 0.97
CA VAL A 123 9.88 17.49 1.81
C VAL A 123 9.82 17.87 3.28
N ALA A 124 10.10 19.14 3.61
CA ALA A 124 10.06 19.63 4.98
C ALA A 124 8.65 19.49 5.58
N ALA A 125 7.61 19.88 4.84
CA ALA A 125 6.22 19.73 5.26
C ALA A 125 5.87 18.24 5.49
N ARG A 126 6.22 17.35 4.58
CA ARG A 126 5.93 15.91 4.69
C ARG A 126 6.66 15.27 5.87
N LEU A 127 7.93 15.62 6.11
CA LEU A 127 8.69 15.13 7.26
C LEU A 127 8.12 15.65 8.59
N ALA A 128 7.62 16.88 8.63
CA ALA A 128 6.92 17.41 9.80
C ALA A 128 5.63 16.61 10.10
N GLU A 129 4.83 16.29 9.07
CA GLU A 129 3.60 15.48 9.20
C GLU A 129 3.84 14.08 9.77
N VAL A 130 4.95 13.45 9.39
CA VAL A 130 5.33 12.13 9.94
C VAL A 130 6.15 12.24 11.24
N GLY A 131 6.32 13.46 11.78
CA GLY A 131 7.04 13.73 13.04
C GLY A 131 8.55 13.51 12.94
N LEU A 132 9.16 13.80 11.78
CA LEU A 132 10.58 13.63 11.51
C LEU A 132 11.27 14.91 11.03
N ALA A 133 10.73 16.10 11.34
CA ALA A 133 11.34 17.38 10.97
C ALA A 133 12.77 17.55 11.50
N HIS A 134 13.10 16.90 12.62
CA HIS A 134 14.44 16.93 13.23
C HIS A 134 15.45 15.98 12.57
N ALA A 135 15.02 15.12 11.65
CA ALA A 135 15.82 14.02 11.12
C ALA A 135 16.27 14.23 9.65
N LEU A 136 16.09 15.43 9.09
CA LEU A 136 16.30 15.71 7.66
C LEU A 136 17.69 15.26 7.15
N ASP A 137 18.72 15.53 7.92
CA ASP A 137 20.11 15.33 7.50
C ASP A 137 20.69 13.98 7.97
N LEU A 138 19.90 13.18 8.72
CA LEU A 138 20.31 11.85 9.17
C LEU A 138 20.32 10.85 8.01
N LEU A 139 21.19 9.84 8.12
CA LEU A 139 21.23 8.69 7.23
C LEU A 139 20.33 7.57 7.75
N PRO A 140 19.84 6.66 6.90
CA PRO A 140 18.99 5.54 7.33
C PRO A 140 19.56 4.69 8.47
N ARG A 141 20.89 4.51 8.53
CA ARG A 141 21.57 3.78 9.61
C ARG A 141 21.42 4.42 11.00
N GLU A 142 21.13 5.71 11.05
CA GLU A 142 20.96 6.48 12.30
C GLU A 142 19.51 6.49 12.80
N LEU A 143 18.59 5.86 12.04
CA LEU A 143 17.17 5.83 12.34
C LEU A 143 16.74 4.53 13.03
N SER A 144 15.80 4.65 13.97
CA SER A 144 15.08 3.49 14.48
C SER A 144 14.19 2.84 13.40
N GLY A 145 13.75 1.60 13.60
CA GLY A 145 12.85 0.91 12.67
C GLY A 145 11.55 1.68 12.39
N GLY A 146 10.94 2.25 13.43
CA GLY A 146 9.76 3.10 13.31
C GLY A 146 10.01 4.41 12.57
N MET A 147 11.21 5.02 12.71
CA MET A 147 11.60 6.19 11.93
C MET A 147 11.77 5.83 10.46
N LYS A 148 12.45 4.71 10.14
CA LYS A 148 12.62 4.23 8.76
C LYS A 148 11.28 4.03 8.06
N LYS A 149 10.28 3.46 8.75
CA LYS A 149 8.91 3.30 8.21
C LYS A 149 8.26 4.63 7.91
N ARG A 150 8.37 5.59 8.81
CA ARG A 150 7.82 6.93 8.60
C ARG A 150 8.52 7.68 7.46
N VAL A 151 9.83 7.49 7.27
CA VAL A 151 10.55 8.02 6.09
C VAL A 151 10.05 7.35 4.81
N GLY A 152 9.88 6.01 4.79
CA GLY A 152 9.33 5.28 3.65
C GLY A 152 7.92 5.75 3.29
N LEU A 153 7.07 5.99 4.31
CA LEU A 153 5.74 6.57 4.14
C LEU A 153 5.81 8.00 3.57
N ALA A 154 6.68 8.85 4.13
CA ALA A 154 6.88 10.22 3.64
C ALA A 154 7.32 10.23 2.18
N ARG A 155 8.30 9.40 1.80
CA ARG A 155 8.78 9.27 0.41
C ARG A 155 7.68 8.85 -0.55
N ALA A 156 6.90 7.85 -0.18
CA ALA A 156 5.82 7.34 -1.04
C ALA A 156 4.69 8.35 -1.25
N THR A 157 4.51 9.30 -0.32
CA THR A 157 3.36 10.20 -0.31
C THR A 157 3.70 11.68 -0.53
N VAL A 158 4.99 12.04 -0.65
CA VAL A 158 5.42 13.44 -0.79
C VAL A 158 4.84 14.16 -2.01
N GLY A 159 4.54 13.41 -3.09
CA GLY A 159 3.91 13.90 -4.32
C GLY A 159 2.38 13.89 -4.29
N ASP A 160 1.74 13.56 -3.16
CA ASP A 160 0.29 13.35 -3.04
C ASP A 160 -0.25 12.45 -4.17
N PRO A 161 0.16 11.16 -4.23
CA PRO A 161 -0.13 10.26 -5.34
C PRO A 161 -1.63 10.03 -5.52
N ALA A 162 -2.05 9.78 -6.77
CA ALA A 162 -3.43 9.41 -7.11
C ALA A 162 -3.77 7.97 -6.71
N ILE A 163 -2.74 7.14 -6.56
CA ILE A 163 -2.84 5.73 -6.13
C ILE A 163 -1.76 5.48 -5.08
N ALA A 164 -2.16 5.05 -3.87
CA ALA A 164 -1.24 4.76 -2.78
C ALA A 164 -1.32 3.28 -2.40
N LEU A 165 -0.19 2.59 -2.44
CA LEU A 165 -0.08 1.16 -2.16
C LEU A 165 0.84 0.93 -0.95
N TYR A 166 0.33 0.26 0.08
CA TYR A 166 1.05 0.00 1.33
C TYR A 166 1.21 -1.50 1.54
N ASP A 167 2.44 -2.00 1.45
CA ASP A 167 2.77 -3.42 1.64
C ASP A 167 3.25 -3.64 3.08
N ASP A 168 2.34 -4.07 3.94
CA ASP A 168 2.52 -4.35 5.37
C ASP A 168 3.28 -3.23 6.12
N PRO A 169 2.73 -2.00 6.13
CA PRO A 169 3.44 -0.79 6.55
C PRO A 169 3.81 -0.79 8.04
N SER A 170 3.19 -1.64 8.85
CA SER A 170 3.44 -1.74 10.29
C SER A 170 4.19 -3.01 10.71
N ALA A 171 4.59 -3.89 9.78
CA ALA A 171 5.27 -5.14 10.10
C ALA A 171 6.48 -4.95 11.03
N GLY A 172 6.55 -5.73 12.12
CA GLY A 172 7.66 -5.69 13.07
C GLY A 172 7.70 -4.47 13.99
N LEU A 173 6.65 -3.66 14.05
CA LEU A 173 6.52 -2.56 14.99
C LEU A 173 5.71 -2.97 16.23
N ASP A 174 5.98 -2.29 17.33
CA ASP A 174 5.15 -2.38 18.53
C ASP A 174 3.72 -1.83 18.27
N PRO A 175 2.73 -2.22 19.10
CA PRO A 175 1.33 -1.83 18.88
C PRO A 175 1.07 -0.32 18.83
N VAL A 176 1.80 0.47 19.64
CA VAL A 176 1.63 1.93 19.69
C VAL A 176 2.14 2.58 18.42
N THR A 177 3.32 2.16 17.97
CA THR A 177 3.94 2.66 16.74
C THR A 177 3.12 2.23 15.51
N SER A 178 2.62 0.98 15.49
CA SER A 178 1.70 0.50 14.43
C SER A 178 0.46 1.38 14.32
N SER A 179 -0.21 1.69 15.44
CA SER A 179 -1.39 2.58 15.43
C SER A 179 -1.08 3.97 14.84
N LYS A 180 0.10 4.53 15.13
CA LYS A 180 0.54 5.80 14.54
C LYS A 180 0.73 5.71 13.03
N ILE A 181 1.23 4.59 12.50
CA ILE A 181 1.36 4.39 11.05
C ILE A 181 -0.01 4.37 10.37
N PHE A 182 -0.99 3.63 10.89
CA PHE A 182 -2.34 3.61 10.31
C PHE A 182 -3.02 4.98 10.38
N GLN A 183 -2.86 5.73 11.49
CA GLN A 183 -3.33 7.11 11.58
C GLN A 183 -2.66 8.04 10.55
N LEU A 184 -1.37 7.84 10.25
CA LEU A 184 -0.67 8.57 9.21
C LEU A 184 -1.26 8.23 7.83
N ILE A 185 -1.49 6.96 7.52
CA ILE A 185 -2.13 6.52 6.26
C ILE A 185 -3.50 7.17 6.10
N ALA A 186 -4.34 7.14 7.14
CA ALA A 186 -5.66 7.78 7.11
C ALA A 186 -5.57 9.30 6.83
N ARG A 187 -4.64 10.00 7.49
CA ARG A 187 -4.42 11.44 7.24
C ARG A 187 -3.93 11.72 5.82
N MET A 188 -3.04 10.88 5.28
CA MET A 188 -2.54 11.02 3.91
C MET A 188 -3.66 10.80 2.88
N HIS A 189 -4.52 9.79 3.10
CA HIS A 189 -5.70 9.57 2.26
C HIS A 189 -6.68 10.76 2.33
N ALA A 190 -6.95 11.28 3.53
CA ALA A 190 -7.86 12.43 3.73
C ALA A 190 -7.37 13.72 3.03
N ARG A 191 -6.06 13.91 2.80
CA ARG A 191 -5.51 15.03 2.02
C ARG A 191 -5.87 14.96 0.54
N ARG A 192 -6.06 13.77 0.01
CA ARG A 192 -6.45 13.53 -1.38
C ARG A 192 -7.64 12.56 -1.40
N PRO A 193 -8.87 13.08 -1.18
CA PRO A 193 -10.06 12.24 -1.02
C PRO A 193 -10.44 11.43 -2.28
N ASP A 194 -9.90 11.80 -3.45
CA ASP A 194 -10.06 11.07 -4.71
C ASP A 194 -9.00 9.99 -4.94
N ALA A 195 -7.99 9.89 -4.07
CA ALA A 195 -6.96 8.87 -4.22
C ALA A 195 -7.52 7.47 -3.98
N ALA A 196 -7.07 6.51 -4.78
CA ALA A 196 -7.28 5.09 -4.52
C ALA A 196 -6.18 4.58 -3.60
N THR A 197 -6.54 3.99 -2.46
CA THR A 197 -5.58 3.49 -1.47
C THR A 197 -5.74 2.00 -1.28
N VAL A 198 -4.64 1.24 -1.34
CA VAL A 198 -4.63 -0.21 -1.04
C VAL A 198 -3.67 -0.47 0.11
N VAL A 199 -4.14 -1.15 1.14
CA VAL A 199 -3.35 -1.52 2.32
C VAL A 199 -3.33 -3.02 2.47
N VAL A 200 -2.15 -3.63 2.36
CA VAL A 200 -1.91 -5.03 2.75
C VAL A 200 -1.45 -5.03 4.19
N SER A 201 -2.10 -5.76 5.08
CA SER A 201 -1.62 -5.96 6.44
C SER A 201 -2.18 -7.24 7.07
N HIS A 202 -1.52 -7.71 8.11
CA HIS A 202 -2.00 -8.75 9.02
C HIS A 202 -2.74 -8.16 10.23
N ASP A 203 -2.68 -6.85 10.43
CA ASP A 203 -3.27 -6.14 11.57
C ASP A 203 -4.68 -5.66 11.21
N VAL A 204 -5.64 -6.60 11.24
CA VAL A 204 -7.02 -6.36 10.84
C VAL A 204 -7.69 -5.30 11.72
N ASP A 205 -7.42 -5.29 13.03
CA ASP A 205 -8.04 -4.35 13.96
C ASP A 205 -7.72 -2.89 13.60
N ARG A 206 -6.46 -2.62 13.20
CA ARG A 206 -6.08 -1.28 12.78
C ARG A 206 -6.59 -0.95 11.38
N MET A 207 -6.70 -1.95 10.51
CA MET A 207 -7.31 -1.78 9.19
C MET A 207 -8.79 -1.38 9.29
N ARG A 208 -9.53 -1.90 10.28
CA ARG A 208 -10.94 -1.53 10.53
C ARG A 208 -11.15 -0.02 10.71
N ALA A 209 -10.18 0.66 11.29
CA ALA A 209 -10.26 2.09 11.52
C ALA A 209 -10.09 2.95 10.26
N ILE A 210 -9.63 2.36 9.14
CA ILE A 210 -9.26 3.13 7.95
C ILE A 210 -9.80 2.56 6.63
N CYS A 211 -10.14 1.28 6.56
CA CYS A 211 -10.56 0.62 5.32
C CYS A 211 -12.08 0.67 5.14
N ASP A 212 -12.51 1.00 3.92
CA ASP A 212 -13.93 1.01 3.53
C ASP A 212 -14.40 -0.37 3.09
N ARG A 213 -13.51 -1.15 2.49
CA ARG A 213 -13.79 -2.45 1.89
C ARG A 213 -12.57 -3.36 2.00
N TYR A 214 -12.83 -4.67 2.03
CA TYR A 214 -11.81 -5.71 2.16
C TYR A 214 -11.84 -6.67 1.00
N VAL A 215 -10.67 -7.17 0.66
CA VAL A 215 -10.46 -8.33 -0.21
C VAL A 215 -9.67 -9.36 0.57
N MET A 216 -10.16 -10.58 0.68
CA MET A 216 -9.39 -11.67 1.24
C MET A 216 -8.79 -12.53 0.14
N LEU A 217 -7.48 -12.68 0.21
CA LEU A 217 -6.71 -13.52 -0.69
C LEU A 217 -6.31 -14.82 0.04
N GLU A 218 -6.76 -15.97 -0.49
CA GLU A 218 -6.41 -17.29 0.01
C GLU A 218 -5.87 -18.14 -1.14
N ARG A 219 -4.68 -18.73 -0.97
CA ARG A 219 -4.01 -19.59 -1.96
C ARG A 219 -4.00 -18.99 -3.38
N GLY A 220 -3.78 -17.68 -3.44
CA GLY A 220 -3.71 -16.93 -4.69
C GLY A 220 -5.04 -16.62 -5.36
N ARG A 221 -6.17 -16.85 -4.69
CA ARG A 221 -7.52 -16.56 -5.17
C ARG A 221 -8.22 -15.56 -4.27
N VAL A 222 -9.08 -14.73 -4.84
CA VAL A 222 -10.00 -13.88 -4.07
C VAL A 222 -11.14 -14.77 -3.58
N VAL A 223 -11.30 -14.86 -2.25
CA VAL A 223 -12.37 -15.63 -1.59
C VAL A 223 -13.43 -14.74 -0.95
N PHE A 224 -13.16 -13.45 -0.81
CA PHE A 224 -14.12 -12.48 -0.28
C PHE A 224 -13.83 -11.08 -0.84
N VAL A 225 -14.89 -10.34 -1.14
CA VAL A 225 -14.85 -8.91 -1.44
C VAL A 225 -16.08 -8.26 -0.79
N GLY A 226 -15.87 -7.35 0.14
CA GLY A 226 -16.99 -6.67 0.81
C GLY A 226 -16.56 -5.66 1.86
N ALA A 227 -17.52 -4.86 2.34
CA ALA A 227 -17.34 -4.05 3.52
C ALA A 227 -17.39 -4.93 4.79
N GLU A 228 -16.98 -4.39 5.94
CA GLU A 228 -17.04 -5.12 7.22
C GLU A 228 -18.47 -5.59 7.56
N SER A 229 -19.49 -4.79 7.21
CA SER A 229 -20.90 -5.17 7.38
C SER A 229 -21.32 -6.43 6.64
N ALA A 230 -20.59 -6.85 5.61
CA ALA A 230 -20.84 -8.07 4.84
C ALA A 230 -20.19 -9.32 5.44
N LEU A 231 -19.48 -9.20 6.57
CA LEU A 231 -18.77 -10.32 7.21
C LEU A 231 -19.72 -11.37 7.81
N GLY A 232 -20.96 -10.99 8.16
CA GLY A 232 -21.97 -11.91 8.68
C GLY A 232 -22.34 -13.02 7.70
N ASP A 233 -22.27 -12.74 6.40
CA ASP A 233 -22.57 -13.68 5.30
C ASP A 233 -21.29 -14.22 4.64
N ALA A 234 -20.12 -13.91 5.19
CA ALA A 234 -18.83 -14.28 4.61
C ALA A 234 -18.49 -15.76 4.90
N PRO A 235 -17.67 -16.41 4.06
CA PRO A 235 -17.14 -17.73 4.35
C PRO A 235 -16.49 -17.81 5.73
N GLU A 236 -16.60 -18.98 6.40
CA GLU A 236 -16.07 -19.18 7.76
C GLU A 236 -14.58 -18.78 7.90
N VAL A 237 -13.76 -19.03 6.88
CA VAL A 237 -12.34 -18.62 6.84
C VAL A 237 -12.17 -17.10 6.95
N VAL A 238 -13.08 -16.33 6.37
CA VAL A 238 -13.08 -14.86 6.45
C VAL A 238 -13.49 -14.41 7.84
N ALA A 239 -14.61 -14.96 8.34
CA ALA A 239 -15.10 -14.66 9.69
C ALA A 239 -14.06 -15.02 10.76
N ALA A 240 -13.37 -16.16 10.64
CA ALA A 240 -12.29 -16.55 11.53
C ALA A 240 -11.08 -15.59 11.48
N PHE A 241 -10.77 -15.03 10.31
CA PHE A 241 -9.67 -14.08 10.14
C PHE A 241 -9.96 -12.74 10.83
N PHE A 242 -11.22 -12.29 10.81
CA PHE A 242 -11.68 -11.10 11.51
C PHE A 242 -11.99 -11.35 12.99
N GLY A 243 -12.46 -12.54 13.38
CA GLY A 243 -12.78 -12.89 14.78
C GLY A 243 -11.59 -13.41 15.58
N GLY A 244 -10.50 -13.78 14.93
CA GLY A 244 -9.27 -14.23 15.59
C GLY A 244 -8.56 -13.15 16.41
N ALA A 245 -8.91 -11.89 16.20
CA ALA A 245 -8.41 -10.76 17.00
C ALA A 245 -9.05 -10.67 18.40
N GLU A 246 -10.24 -11.29 18.62
CA GLU A 246 -10.93 -11.26 19.92
C GLU A 246 -10.56 -12.42 20.87
N ARG A 247 -9.75 -13.39 20.42
CA ARG A 247 -9.32 -14.53 21.24
C ARG A 247 -7.81 -14.60 21.45
N ALA A 248 -7.23 -13.61 22.12
CA ALA A 248 -6.08 -13.89 22.97
C ALA A 248 -6.60 -14.67 24.19
N PRO A 249 -6.08 -15.86 24.54
CA PRO A 249 -6.51 -16.55 25.73
C PRO A 249 -6.14 -15.70 26.93
N THR A 250 -7.13 -15.22 27.67
CA THR A 250 -6.95 -14.80 29.06
C THR A 250 -6.38 -16.00 29.78
N GLY A 251 -5.08 -15.96 30.06
CA GLY A 251 -4.40 -16.95 30.86
C GLY A 251 -5.12 -17.11 32.18
N GLY A 252 -5.71 -18.25 32.36
CA GLY A 252 -6.20 -18.72 33.67
C GLY A 252 -5.14 -19.61 34.28
N GLY A 253 -4.88 -19.36 35.56
CA GLY A 253 -4.32 -20.29 36.47
C GLY A 253 -2.82 -20.22 36.68
#